data_1c693ee3be8d6e28b74e4ce14d24131b
#
_entry.id   1c693ee3be8d6e28b74e4ce14d24131b
#
_cell.length_a   1.000
_cell.length_b   1.000
_cell.length_c   1.000
_cell.angle_alpha   90.00
_cell.angle_beta   90.00
_cell.angle_gamma   90.00
#
_symmetry.space_group_name_H-M   'P 1'
#
loop_
_entity.id
_entity.type
_entity.pdbx_description
1 polymer ?
#
loop_
_entity_poly.entity_id
_entity_poly.type
_entity_poly.pdbx_seq_one_letter_code
_entity_poly.pdbx_strand_id
1 'polypeptide(L)'
;RFPSDAINQDYEYAPVRGATAFTVTGVAIYGPEDGPGGDAVAHELGLYEEDRQPIDLGICGGHSGPGGQYHYHYDANCMHWHADTSSTNYMFEDVASSVHSPILGFAFDGYAIYGSYGWDTNFEVKEMKSSYQLVDGATGYGGISDYIYVAGLGDLDQCNGHITSTPHSVEPVYHYHSTIHNGVNAHGFPYFPLCYHAIPDSRNIGLMGGTGGGGAAPIGRSTNSGNRRRGF
;
A
#
# COMPACT_ATOMS: atom_id res chain seq x y z
N ARG A 1 -15.97 -12.40 4.72
CA ARG A 1 -15.55 -13.42 5.69
C ARG A 1 -14.29 -12.88 6.31
N PHE A 2 -14.28 -12.66 7.62
CA PHE A 2 -13.07 -12.23 8.33
C PHE A 2 -12.00 -13.31 8.19
N PRO A 3 -10.72 -12.93 8.15
CA PRO A 3 -9.64 -13.90 7.99
C PRO A 3 -9.73 -14.95 9.10
N SER A 4 -9.49 -16.19 8.73
CA SER A 4 -9.14 -17.20 9.72
C SER A 4 -7.77 -16.81 10.27
N ASP A 5 -7.54 -17.03 11.57
CA ASP A 5 -6.30 -16.70 12.30
C ASP A 5 -5.02 -17.36 11.74
N ALA A 6 -5.07 -17.88 10.52
CA ALA A 6 -3.93 -18.47 9.84
C ALA A 6 -3.03 -17.37 9.30
N ILE A 7 -2.04 -16.98 10.08
CA ILE A 7 -0.94 -16.12 9.67
C ILE A 7 -0.26 -16.79 8.48
N ASN A 8 -0.12 -16.05 7.39
CA ASN A 8 0.68 -16.47 6.25
C ASN A 8 2.16 -16.39 6.62
N GLN A 9 2.74 -17.51 7.06
CA GLN A 9 4.15 -17.55 7.46
C GLN A 9 5.12 -17.29 6.33
N ASP A 10 4.67 -17.44 5.08
CA ASP A 10 5.48 -17.23 3.88
C ASP A 10 5.20 -15.88 3.20
N TYR A 11 4.32 -15.05 3.76
CA TYR A 11 3.87 -13.77 3.22
C TYR A 11 3.58 -13.83 1.73
N GLU A 12 2.38 -14.27 1.37
CA GLU A 12 1.98 -14.29 -0.04
C GLU A 12 1.94 -12.86 -0.57
N TYR A 13 2.72 -12.61 -1.63
CA TYR A 13 2.80 -11.28 -2.21
C TYR A 13 1.47 -10.89 -2.84
N ALA A 14 1.03 -9.68 -2.54
CA ALA A 14 -0.01 -9.04 -3.31
C ALA A 14 0.50 -8.75 -4.73
N PRO A 15 -0.36 -8.76 -5.75
CA PRO A 15 0.05 -8.41 -7.09
C PRO A 15 0.67 -7.02 -7.16
N VAL A 16 1.93 -6.89 -7.57
CA VAL A 16 2.58 -5.58 -7.75
C VAL A 16 1.95 -4.77 -8.89
N ARG A 17 1.35 -5.47 -9.85
CA ARG A 17 0.58 -4.94 -10.98
C ARG A 17 -0.78 -5.61 -11.03
N GLY A 18 -1.79 -4.95 -10.56
CA GLY A 18 -3.14 -5.49 -10.50
C GLY A 18 -3.80 -5.24 -9.16
N ALA A 19 -5.05 -5.68 -9.05
CA ALA A 19 -5.83 -5.44 -7.85
C ALA A 19 -5.26 -6.21 -6.64
N THR A 20 -5.09 -5.49 -5.55
CA THR A 20 -4.67 -6.01 -4.24
C THR A 20 -5.79 -5.93 -3.21
N ALA A 21 -6.75 -5.04 -3.46
CA ALA A 21 -7.82 -4.72 -2.53
C ALA A 21 -9.01 -4.08 -3.26
N PHE A 22 -10.10 -3.85 -2.52
CA PHE A 22 -11.21 -2.99 -2.93
C PHE A 22 -11.47 -1.92 -1.88
N THR A 23 -11.77 -0.71 -2.35
CA THR A 23 -12.27 0.36 -1.49
C THR A 23 -13.65 0.05 -0.94
N VAL A 24 -14.07 0.78 0.10
CA VAL A 24 -15.46 0.71 0.63
C VAL A 24 -16.50 1.12 -0.41
N THR A 25 -16.10 1.85 -1.45
CA THR A 25 -16.96 2.25 -2.57
C THR A 25 -16.99 1.23 -3.70
N GLY A 26 -16.20 0.14 -3.60
CA GLY A 26 -16.15 -0.94 -4.58
C GLY A 26 -15.18 -0.72 -5.74
N VAL A 27 -14.34 0.30 -5.69
CA VAL A 27 -13.28 0.54 -6.69
C VAL A 27 -12.04 -0.27 -6.31
N ALA A 28 -11.35 -0.84 -7.30
CA ALA A 28 -10.14 -1.61 -7.07
C ALA A 28 -8.98 -0.70 -6.60
N ILE A 29 -8.18 -1.23 -5.69
CA ILE A 29 -6.86 -0.70 -5.32
C ILE A 29 -5.83 -1.60 -5.97
N TYR A 30 -4.89 -1.02 -6.70
CA TYR A 30 -3.81 -1.75 -7.38
C TYR A 30 -2.50 -1.66 -6.59
N GLY A 31 -1.57 -2.53 -6.93
CA GLY A 31 -0.21 -2.49 -6.42
C GLY A 31 0.57 -1.26 -6.91
N PRO A 32 1.81 -1.09 -6.42
CA PRO A 32 2.57 0.13 -6.63
C PRO A 32 3.11 0.31 -8.05
N GLU A 33 3.11 -0.74 -8.87
CA GLU A 33 3.71 -0.68 -10.20
C GLU A 33 2.69 -0.44 -11.31
N ASP A 34 3.12 0.29 -12.33
CA ASP A 34 2.41 0.47 -13.58
C ASP A 34 2.54 -0.74 -14.53
N GLY A 35 1.86 -0.72 -15.67
CA GLY A 35 1.92 -1.76 -16.66
C GLY A 35 3.35 -2.05 -17.17
N PRO A 36 4.17 -1.04 -17.51
CA PRO A 36 5.58 -1.21 -17.87
C PRO A 36 6.48 -1.74 -16.74
N GLY A 37 6.09 -1.62 -15.48
CA GLY A 37 6.85 -2.13 -14.33
C GLY A 37 7.67 -1.09 -13.61
N GLY A 38 7.17 0.12 -13.54
CA GLY A 38 7.75 1.18 -12.73
C GLY A 38 6.79 1.63 -11.65
N ASP A 39 7.26 2.51 -10.79
CA ASP A 39 6.44 3.12 -9.74
C ASP A 39 5.34 3.99 -10.39
N ALA A 40 4.08 3.58 -10.18
CA ALA A 40 2.93 4.25 -10.78
C ALA A 40 2.64 5.63 -10.18
N VAL A 41 3.15 5.92 -8.99
CA VAL A 41 2.84 7.13 -8.20
C VAL A 41 3.96 8.16 -8.27
N ALA A 42 5.19 7.71 -8.45
CA ALA A 42 6.37 8.58 -8.40
C ALA A 42 6.30 9.77 -9.34
N HIS A 43 5.73 9.59 -10.53
CA HIS A 43 5.55 10.66 -11.50
C HIS A 43 4.59 11.75 -10.99
N GLU A 44 3.43 11.35 -10.47
CA GLU A 44 2.40 12.29 -9.98
C GLU A 44 2.89 13.12 -8.79
N LEU A 45 3.70 12.52 -7.95
CA LEU A 45 4.28 13.23 -6.81
C LEU A 45 5.45 14.13 -7.21
N GLY A 46 5.91 14.07 -8.45
CA GLY A 46 7.06 14.83 -8.93
C GLY A 46 8.36 14.46 -8.23
N LEU A 47 8.45 13.22 -7.72
CA LEU A 47 9.63 12.74 -6.99
C LEU A 47 10.79 12.41 -7.93
N TYR A 48 10.49 12.13 -9.20
CA TYR A 48 11.47 11.70 -10.19
C TYR A 48 11.27 12.45 -11.50
N GLU A 49 12.36 12.60 -12.26
CA GLU A 49 12.30 12.98 -13.66
C GLU A 49 12.19 11.71 -14.50
N GLU A 50 11.21 11.68 -15.38
CA GLU A 50 10.91 10.48 -16.17
C GLU A 50 10.86 10.78 -17.66
N ASP A 51 11.48 9.93 -18.48
CA ASP A 51 11.50 9.99 -19.94
C ASP A 51 10.64 8.92 -20.62
N ARG A 52 10.11 7.96 -19.87
CA ARG A 52 9.15 6.99 -20.39
C ARG A 52 7.72 7.54 -20.29
N GLN A 53 6.80 6.87 -20.97
CA GLN A 53 5.39 7.29 -20.98
C GLN A 53 4.81 7.27 -19.55
N PRO A 54 4.46 8.41 -18.95
CA PRO A 54 3.90 8.47 -17.61
C PRO A 54 2.47 7.94 -17.60
N ILE A 55 2.05 7.47 -16.42
CA ILE A 55 0.64 7.25 -16.16
C ILE A 55 0.07 8.55 -15.63
N ASP A 56 -0.93 9.10 -16.32
CA ASP A 56 -1.70 10.21 -15.80
C ASP A 56 -2.68 9.68 -14.75
N LEU A 57 -2.40 9.93 -13.49
CA LEU A 57 -3.35 9.71 -12.42
C LEU A 57 -4.26 10.93 -12.28
N GLY A 58 -5.54 10.68 -12.06
CA GLY A 58 -6.47 11.74 -11.71
C GLY A 58 -6.22 12.27 -10.30
N ILE A 59 -6.85 13.40 -9.98
CA ILE A 59 -6.74 14.08 -8.67
C ILE A 59 -6.99 13.15 -7.45
N CYS A 60 -7.68 12.03 -7.65
CA CYS A 60 -7.92 11.02 -6.62
C CYS A 60 -6.87 9.89 -6.59
N GLY A 61 -5.75 10.04 -7.30
CA GLY A 61 -4.70 9.00 -7.27
C GLY A 61 -5.06 7.73 -8.04
N GLY A 62 -5.96 7.83 -9.02
CA GLY A 62 -6.40 6.70 -9.82
C GLY A 62 -6.60 7.06 -11.27
N HIS A 63 -6.72 6.03 -12.10
CA HIS A 63 -6.97 6.14 -13.54
C HIS A 63 -7.74 4.93 -14.09
N SER A 64 -8.12 5.00 -15.37
CA SER A 64 -8.70 3.85 -16.09
C SER A 64 -7.60 3.07 -16.78
N GLY A 65 -7.47 1.81 -16.44
CA GLY A 65 -6.58 0.89 -17.12
C GLY A 65 -7.12 0.39 -18.47
N PRO A 66 -6.38 -0.52 -19.15
CA PRO A 66 -6.86 -1.17 -20.35
C PRO A 66 -8.20 -1.88 -20.10
N GLY A 67 -9.21 -1.58 -20.93
CA GLY A 67 -10.57 -2.09 -20.75
C GLY A 67 -11.50 -1.19 -19.94
N GLY A 68 -11.04 0.00 -19.51
CA GLY A 68 -11.89 1.02 -18.88
C GLY A 68 -12.14 0.80 -17.37
N GLN A 69 -11.44 -0.12 -16.75
CA GLN A 69 -11.56 -0.35 -15.30
C GLN A 69 -10.80 0.72 -14.55
N TYR A 70 -11.53 1.55 -13.78
CA TYR A 70 -10.93 2.55 -12.91
C TYR A 70 -10.36 1.89 -11.66
N HIS A 71 -9.18 2.33 -11.23
CA HIS A 71 -8.52 1.84 -10.03
C HIS A 71 -7.61 2.93 -9.44
N TYR A 72 -7.27 2.76 -8.15
CA TYR A 72 -6.39 3.65 -7.41
C TYR A 72 -4.99 3.07 -7.28
N HIS A 73 -3.97 3.93 -7.29
CA HIS A 73 -2.57 3.60 -6.99
C HIS A 73 -2.09 4.21 -5.67
N TYR A 74 -2.71 5.30 -5.21
CA TYR A 74 -2.49 5.87 -3.89
C TYR A 74 -3.76 6.53 -3.34
N ASP A 75 -3.76 6.82 -2.03
CA ASP A 75 -4.87 7.52 -1.39
C ASP A 75 -4.65 9.03 -1.42
N ALA A 76 -5.41 9.70 -2.26
CA ALA A 76 -5.50 11.17 -2.29
C ALA A 76 -6.73 11.68 -1.52
N ASN A 77 -7.11 10.98 -0.45
CA ASN A 77 -8.27 11.32 0.40
C ASN A 77 -9.63 11.26 -0.34
N CYS A 78 -9.73 10.46 -1.38
CA CYS A 78 -10.95 10.32 -2.18
C CYS A 78 -11.71 9.01 -1.93
N MET A 79 -11.10 8.04 -1.24
CA MET A 79 -11.61 6.67 -1.22
C MET A 79 -12.71 6.45 -0.18
N HIS A 80 -12.76 7.27 0.86
CA HIS A 80 -13.79 7.19 1.87
C HIS A 80 -14.94 8.14 1.56
N TRP A 81 -16.08 7.88 2.19
CA TRP A 81 -17.26 8.70 2.00
C TRP A 81 -17.10 10.06 2.69
N HIS A 82 -17.30 11.14 1.93
CA HIS A 82 -17.41 12.49 2.45
C HIS A 82 -18.87 12.90 2.51
N ALA A 83 -19.36 13.25 3.69
CA ALA A 83 -20.76 13.54 3.92
C ALA A 83 -21.27 14.81 3.20
N ASP A 84 -20.37 15.70 2.80
CA ASP A 84 -20.73 17.02 2.26
C ASP A 84 -20.41 17.16 0.76
N THR A 85 -20.86 16.17 -0.02
CA THR A 85 -20.71 16.17 -1.48
C THR A 85 -21.74 17.01 -2.23
N SER A 86 -22.51 17.85 -1.52
CA SER A 86 -23.56 18.68 -2.13
C SER A 86 -23.03 19.91 -2.87
N SER A 87 -21.76 20.24 -2.73
CA SER A 87 -21.16 21.37 -3.44
C SER A 87 -20.62 20.93 -4.80
N THR A 88 -20.85 21.74 -5.82
CA THR A 88 -20.26 21.56 -7.15
C THR A 88 -18.74 21.78 -7.16
N ASN A 89 -18.17 22.25 -6.06
CA ASN A 89 -16.75 22.39 -5.81
C ASN A 89 -16.36 21.35 -4.76
N TYR A 90 -16.06 20.15 -5.20
CA TYR A 90 -15.46 19.15 -4.34
C TYR A 90 -14.06 19.64 -3.93
N MET A 91 -13.96 20.07 -2.69
CA MET A 91 -12.67 20.37 -2.06
C MET A 91 -12.22 19.12 -1.36
N PHE A 92 -11.10 18.55 -1.78
CA PHE A 92 -10.45 17.49 -1.02
C PHE A 92 -10.02 18.10 0.31
N GLU A 93 -10.70 17.74 1.38
CA GLU A 93 -10.29 18.15 2.71
C GLU A 93 -8.94 17.50 3.02
N ASP A 94 -8.07 18.26 3.67
CA ASP A 94 -6.83 17.69 4.19
C ASP A 94 -7.17 16.55 5.13
N VAL A 95 -6.40 15.48 5.06
CA VAL A 95 -6.55 14.35 5.98
C VAL A 95 -6.39 14.85 7.40
N ALA A 96 -7.39 14.61 8.23
CA ALA A 96 -7.37 15.06 9.62
C ALA A 96 -6.25 14.35 10.39
N SER A 97 -5.17 15.07 10.67
CA SER A 97 -3.98 14.54 11.38
C SER A 97 -4.20 14.33 12.87
N SER A 98 -5.35 14.73 13.40
CA SER A 98 -5.68 14.65 14.84
C SER A 98 -6.55 13.45 15.21
N VAL A 99 -6.98 12.66 14.24
CA VAL A 99 -7.83 11.48 14.44
C VAL A 99 -7.29 10.31 13.64
N HIS A 100 -7.57 9.11 14.10
CA HIS A 100 -7.29 7.90 13.32
C HIS A 100 -8.07 7.95 12.00
N SER A 101 -7.40 7.70 10.89
CA SER A 101 -8.03 7.71 9.56
C SER A 101 -9.16 6.70 9.44
N PRO A 102 -10.14 6.94 8.57
CA PRO A 102 -11.21 5.99 8.31
C PRO A 102 -10.71 4.77 7.53
N ILE A 103 -11.56 3.73 7.44
CA ILE A 103 -11.35 2.60 6.55
C ILE A 103 -11.49 3.06 5.11
N LEU A 104 -10.46 2.82 4.29
CA LEU A 104 -10.47 3.05 2.85
C LEU A 104 -11.01 1.84 2.10
N GLY A 105 -10.69 0.65 2.57
CA GLY A 105 -11.02 -0.59 1.89
C GLY A 105 -10.63 -1.84 2.65
N PHE A 106 -10.66 -2.97 1.94
CA PHE A 106 -10.27 -4.27 2.46
C PHE A 106 -9.35 -4.98 1.48
N ALA A 107 -8.22 -5.47 1.97
CA ALA A 107 -7.32 -6.31 1.22
C ALA A 107 -7.94 -7.69 0.93
N PHE A 108 -7.42 -8.42 -0.03
CA PHE A 108 -8.02 -9.70 -0.44
C PHE A 108 -7.86 -10.80 0.60
N ASP A 109 -7.00 -10.62 1.59
CA ASP A 109 -6.91 -11.47 2.78
C ASP A 109 -7.95 -11.09 3.86
N GLY A 110 -8.73 -10.02 3.65
CA GLY A 110 -9.85 -9.61 4.50
C GLY A 110 -9.52 -8.60 5.59
N TYR A 111 -8.25 -8.19 5.73
CA TYR A 111 -7.88 -7.13 6.66
C TYR A 111 -8.23 -5.75 6.12
N ALA A 112 -8.62 -4.85 7.04
CA ALA A 112 -8.94 -3.47 6.70
C ALA A 112 -7.68 -2.70 6.30
N ILE A 113 -7.86 -1.76 5.38
CA ILE A 113 -6.88 -0.74 5.00
C ILE A 113 -7.41 0.60 5.49
N TYR A 114 -6.66 1.25 6.35
CA TYR A 114 -6.96 2.59 6.84
C TYR A 114 -6.14 3.63 6.07
N GLY A 115 -6.54 4.90 6.18
CA GLY A 115 -5.74 6.00 5.67
C GLY A 115 -4.43 6.19 6.45
N SER A 116 -3.72 7.27 6.16
CA SER A 116 -2.32 7.46 6.59
C SER A 116 -2.12 7.75 8.07
N TYR A 117 -3.16 8.09 8.84
CA TYR A 117 -3.05 8.33 10.28
C TYR A 117 -3.63 7.16 11.07
N GLY A 118 -2.86 6.65 12.00
CA GLY A 118 -3.23 5.54 12.88
C GLY A 118 -2.86 5.81 14.33
N TRP A 119 -3.20 4.89 15.21
CA TRP A 119 -2.75 4.93 16.60
C TRP A 119 -1.45 4.15 16.77
N ASP A 120 -0.56 4.73 17.55
CA ASP A 120 0.58 3.98 18.08
C ASP A 120 0.15 3.10 19.29
N THR A 121 1.11 2.44 19.91
CA THR A 121 0.88 1.58 21.09
C THR A 121 0.41 2.36 22.34
N ASN A 122 0.52 3.69 22.34
CA ASN A 122 0.06 4.57 23.42
C ASN A 122 -1.31 5.23 23.11
N PHE A 123 -1.96 4.84 22.01
CA PHE A 123 -3.18 5.47 21.50
C PHE A 123 -2.99 6.92 21.05
N GLU A 124 -1.77 7.31 20.72
CA GLU A 124 -1.50 8.62 20.14
C GLU A 124 -1.64 8.53 18.61
N VAL A 125 -2.34 9.51 18.02
CA VAL A 125 -2.51 9.60 16.56
C VAL A 125 -1.22 10.09 15.95
N LYS A 126 -0.75 9.39 14.95
CA LYS A 126 0.43 9.77 14.16
C LYS A 126 0.29 9.31 12.71
N GLU A 127 1.04 9.95 11.84
CA GLU A 127 1.20 9.47 10.47
C GLU A 127 1.98 8.15 10.46
N MET A 128 1.39 7.13 9.86
CA MET A 128 2.00 5.80 9.72
C MET A 128 3.04 5.82 8.61
N LYS A 129 4.25 5.42 8.94
CA LYS A 129 5.39 5.44 8.03
C LYS A 129 5.73 4.04 7.55
N SER A 130 5.92 3.92 6.24
CA SER A 130 6.45 2.72 5.62
C SER A 130 7.87 2.42 6.12
N SER A 131 8.21 1.15 6.18
CA SER A 131 9.57 0.67 6.47
C SER A 131 10.37 0.34 5.20
N TYR A 132 9.95 0.86 4.05
CA TYR A 132 10.70 0.75 2.81
C TYR A 132 11.62 1.94 2.61
N GLN A 133 12.82 1.64 2.12
CA GLN A 133 13.86 2.62 1.83
C GLN A 133 14.33 2.46 0.38
N LEU A 134 14.52 3.58 -0.31
CA LEU A 134 15.14 3.59 -1.62
C LEU A 134 16.57 3.06 -1.53
N VAL A 135 16.94 2.16 -2.43
CA VAL A 135 18.31 1.62 -2.53
C VAL A 135 19.26 2.73 -2.99
N ASP A 136 20.44 2.80 -2.39
CA ASP A 136 21.45 3.78 -2.77
C ASP A 136 21.75 3.72 -4.27
N GLY A 137 21.59 4.86 -4.94
CA GLY A 137 21.80 4.99 -6.38
C GLY A 137 20.62 4.53 -7.26
N ALA A 138 19.56 4.00 -6.67
CA ALA A 138 18.32 3.76 -7.38
C ALA A 138 17.53 5.06 -7.57
N THR A 139 16.72 5.09 -8.64
CA THR A 139 15.91 6.27 -8.99
C THR A 139 14.50 6.24 -8.42
N GLY A 140 14.04 5.06 -7.97
CA GLY A 140 12.65 4.82 -7.58
C GLY A 140 11.71 4.48 -8.73
N TYR A 141 12.12 4.73 -9.98
CA TYR A 141 11.30 4.38 -11.16
C TYR A 141 11.10 2.89 -11.36
N GLY A 142 12.02 2.07 -10.85
CA GLY A 142 11.99 0.63 -10.98
C GLY A 142 10.91 -0.04 -10.11
N GLY A 143 10.06 0.73 -9.44
CA GLY A 143 9.05 0.18 -8.55
C GLY A 143 9.68 -0.62 -7.43
N ILE A 144 9.17 -1.81 -7.14
CA ILE A 144 9.64 -2.64 -6.01
C ILE A 144 11.14 -2.98 -6.08
N SER A 145 11.73 -3.01 -7.27
CA SER A 145 13.16 -3.34 -7.43
C SER A 145 14.08 -2.27 -6.86
N ASP A 146 13.60 -1.05 -6.73
CA ASP A 146 14.38 0.09 -6.26
C ASP A 146 14.28 0.29 -4.74
N TYR A 147 13.47 -0.48 -4.05
CA TYR A 147 13.26 -0.35 -2.62
C TYR A 147 13.64 -1.61 -1.86
N ILE A 148 14.09 -1.43 -0.62
CA ILE A 148 14.33 -2.51 0.33
C ILE A 148 13.51 -2.29 1.60
N TYR A 149 13.02 -3.38 2.15
CA TYR A 149 12.40 -3.35 3.48
C TYR A 149 13.48 -3.34 4.56
N VAL A 150 13.36 -2.39 5.50
CA VAL A 150 14.25 -2.24 6.65
C VAL A 150 13.41 -2.31 7.93
N ALA A 151 13.47 -3.42 8.63
CA ALA A 151 12.67 -3.64 9.83
C ALA A 151 12.90 -2.55 10.88
N GLY A 152 11.82 -1.90 11.32
CA GLY A 152 11.87 -0.84 12.33
C GLY A 152 12.29 0.53 11.80
N LEU A 153 12.41 0.72 10.48
CA LEU A 153 12.66 2.04 9.89
C LEU A 153 11.43 2.94 10.06
N GLY A 154 10.27 2.42 9.79
CA GLY A 154 8.96 3.06 9.97
C GLY A 154 8.11 2.35 11.01
N ASP A 155 6.82 2.54 10.94
CA ASP A 155 5.82 1.98 11.86
C ASP A 155 5.24 0.66 11.37
N LEU A 156 5.33 0.42 10.07
CA LEU A 156 4.65 -0.65 9.37
C LEU A 156 5.63 -1.78 9.03
N ASP A 157 5.09 -2.98 8.96
CA ASP A 157 5.83 -4.17 8.56
C ASP A 157 6.06 -4.23 7.03
N GLN A 158 6.62 -5.33 6.56
CA GLN A 158 6.90 -5.52 5.13
C GLN A 158 5.66 -5.57 4.24
N CYS A 159 4.48 -5.81 4.81
CA CYS A 159 3.21 -5.80 4.10
C CYS A 159 2.50 -4.44 4.16
N ASN A 160 3.10 -3.43 4.77
CA ASN A 160 2.54 -2.11 5.03
C ASN A 160 1.39 -2.13 6.03
N GLY A 161 1.49 -2.99 7.05
CA GLY A 161 0.53 -3.13 8.14
C GLY A 161 1.20 -3.18 9.51
N HIS A 162 0.39 -3.20 10.55
CA HIS A 162 0.82 -3.40 11.93
C HIS A 162 -0.30 -3.94 12.82
N ILE A 163 0.00 -4.19 14.09
CA ILE A 163 -0.97 -4.65 15.08
C ILE A 163 -1.15 -3.58 16.14
N THR A 164 -2.27 -2.87 16.09
CA THR A 164 -2.71 -1.92 17.14
C THR A 164 -4.23 -1.93 17.25
N SER A 165 -4.78 -1.22 18.22
CA SER A 165 -6.22 -0.94 18.29
C SER A 165 -6.64 -0.01 17.14
N THR A 166 -7.92 -0.05 16.80
CA THR A 166 -8.50 0.80 15.75
C THR A 166 -9.83 1.38 16.24
N PRO A 167 -10.41 2.36 15.56
CA PRO A 167 -11.74 2.86 15.89
C PRO A 167 -12.84 1.78 15.85
N HIS A 168 -12.58 0.63 15.24
CA HIS A 168 -13.50 -0.48 15.09
C HIS A 168 -13.16 -1.70 15.96
N SER A 169 -12.00 -1.68 16.65
CA SER A 169 -11.58 -2.75 17.56
C SER A 169 -10.70 -2.19 18.68
N VAL A 170 -11.18 -2.32 19.92
CA VAL A 170 -10.40 -1.95 21.12
C VAL A 170 -9.23 -2.90 21.32
N GLU A 171 -9.43 -4.19 21.04
CA GLU A 171 -8.34 -5.15 21.05
C GLU A 171 -7.42 -4.93 19.85
N PRO A 172 -6.10 -5.03 20.02
CA PRO A 172 -5.16 -4.92 18.92
C PRO A 172 -5.47 -5.94 17.83
N VAL A 173 -5.58 -5.45 16.60
CA VAL A 173 -5.86 -6.27 15.41
C VAL A 173 -4.90 -5.86 14.30
N TYR A 174 -4.48 -6.84 13.49
CA TYR A 174 -3.70 -6.51 12.31
C TYR A 174 -4.53 -5.72 11.30
N HIS A 175 -3.95 -4.68 10.74
CA HIS A 175 -4.54 -3.89 9.67
C HIS A 175 -3.45 -3.20 8.87
N TYR A 176 -3.80 -2.75 7.68
CA TYR A 176 -2.94 -2.02 6.77
C TYR A 176 -3.20 -0.52 6.85
N HIS A 177 -2.23 0.26 6.41
CA HIS A 177 -2.38 1.69 6.18
C HIS A 177 -2.01 2.07 4.75
N SER A 178 -2.67 3.11 4.22
CA SER A 178 -2.10 3.82 3.08
C SER A 178 -0.90 4.63 3.56
N THR A 179 0.12 4.71 2.71
CA THR A 179 1.31 5.52 3.00
C THR A 179 1.56 6.44 1.82
N ILE A 180 1.47 7.74 2.08
CA ILE A 180 1.87 8.76 1.13
C ILE A 180 2.42 9.92 1.95
N HIS A 181 3.61 10.36 1.60
CA HIS A 181 4.24 11.48 2.27
C HIS A 181 4.39 12.63 1.31
N ASN A 182 4.02 13.82 1.74
CA ASN A 182 4.24 15.04 1.01
C ASN A 182 5.65 15.58 1.31
N GLY A 183 6.40 15.87 0.27
CA GLY A 183 7.69 16.55 0.39
C GLY A 183 8.83 15.88 -0.36
N VAL A 184 9.93 16.62 -0.47
CA VAL A 184 11.15 16.14 -1.11
C VAL A 184 11.73 14.99 -0.30
N ASN A 185 11.98 13.87 -0.96
CA ASN A 185 12.44 12.60 -0.36
C ASN A 185 11.44 11.89 0.56
N ALA A 186 10.19 12.29 0.55
CA ALA A 186 9.13 11.62 1.29
C ALA A 186 8.51 10.54 0.40
N HIS A 187 9.09 9.36 0.41
CA HIS A 187 8.59 8.22 -0.37
C HIS A 187 7.50 7.51 0.42
N GLY A 188 6.27 7.50 -0.10
CA GLY A 188 5.17 6.73 0.48
C GLY A 188 5.15 5.26 0.05
N PHE A 189 6.13 4.81 -0.75
CA PHE A 189 6.21 3.43 -1.21
C PHE A 189 6.07 2.43 -0.04
N PRO A 190 5.22 1.41 -0.14
CA PRO A 190 4.50 0.91 -1.31
C PRO A 190 3.06 1.44 -1.49
N TYR A 191 2.67 2.51 -0.85
CA TYR A 191 1.37 3.20 -0.88
C TYR A 191 0.22 2.39 -0.28
N PHE A 192 0.12 1.10 -0.57
CA PHE A 192 -0.87 0.13 -0.12
C PHE A 192 -0.21 -1.21 0.23
N PRO A 193 -0.97 -2.24 0.63
CA PRO A 193 -0.41 -3.56 0.94
C PRO A 193 0.45 -4.13 -0.19
N LEU A 194 1.71 -4.47 0.11
CA LEU A 194 2.63 -5.13 -0.82
C LEU A 194 2.60 -6.65 -0.70
N CYS A 195 2.13 -7.16 0.43
CA CYS A 195 1.88 -8.58 0.65
C CYS A 195 0.67 -8.77 1.57
N TYR A 196 0.24 -10.01 1.74
CA TYR A 196 -0.89 -10.33 2.58
C TYR A 196 -0.43 -10.93 3.91
N HIS A 197 -1.02 -10.46 4.99
CA HIS A 197 -0.79 -11.00 6.33
C HIS A 197 -1.45 -12.36 6.54
N ALA A 198 -2.64 -12.55 5.98
CA ALA A 198 -3.32 -13.84 5.93
C ALA A 198 -3.38 -14.37 4.50
N ILE A 199 -3.83 -15.63 4.36
CA ILE A 199 -4.01 -16.25 3.04
C ILE A 199 -5.20 -15.58 2.34
N PRO A 200 -4.99 -14.92 1.18
CA PRO A 200 -6.08 -14.28 0.46
C PRO A 200 -7.04 -15.33 -0.14
N ASP A 201 -8.30 -14.94 -0.29
CA ASP A 201 -9.26 -15.80 -1.00
C ASP A 201 -8.90 -15.81 -2.50
N SER A 202 -8.52 -16.97 -3.01
CA SER A 202 -8.10 -17.17 -4.40
C SER A 202 -9.14 -16.73 -5.44
N ARG A 203 -10.42 -16.66 -5.06
CA ARG A 203 -11.49 -16.13 -5.90
C ARG A 203 -11.36 -14.64 -6.17
N ASN A 204 -10.68 -13.90 -5.28
CA ASN A 204 -10.45 -12.47 -5.44
C ASN A 204 -9.28 -12.18 -6.38
N ILE A 205 -8.26 -13.05 -6.40
CA ILE A 205 -7.02 -12.83 -7.16
C ILE A 205 -7.21 -12.99 -8.67
N GLY A 206 -8.23 -13.70 -9.11
CA GLY A 206 -8.47 -13.98 -10.54
C GLY A 206 -9.45 -13.06 -11.27
N LEU A 207 -10.21 -12.24 -10.54
CA LEU A 207 -11.37 -11.55 -11.08
C LEU A 207 -11.04 -10.27 -11.87
N MET A 208 -9.83 -9.74 -11.77
CA MET A 208 -9.42 -8.48 -12.41
C MET A 208 -8.15 -8.63 -13.27
N GLY A 209 -7.70 -9.86 -13.51
CA GLY A 209 -6.57 -10.14 -14.36
C GLY A 209 -6.98 -10.15 -15.84
N GLY A 210 -6.99 -8.99 -16.49
CA GLY A 210 -6.71 -8.95 -17.93
C GLY A 210 -5.36 -9.64 -18.15
N THR A 211 -5.23 -10.48 -19.16
CA THR A 211 -4.14 -11.38 -19.52
C THR A 211 -2.76 -10.72 -19.63
N GLY A 212 -2.23 -10.22 -18.54
CA GLY A 212 -0.85 -9.77 -18.40
C GLY A 212 -0.25 -10.55 -17.24
N GLY A 213 0.53 -11.58 -17.55
CA GLY A 213 1.16 -12.42 -16.55
C GLY A 213 2.10 -11.64 -15.66
N GLY A 214 1.61 -11.19 -14.52
CA GLY A 214 2.40 -10.63 -13.44
C GLY A 214 2.93 -11.77 -12.58
N GLY A 215 4.13 -12.26 -12.88
CA GLY A 215 4.86 -13.11 -11.96
C GLY A 215 5.21 -12.31 -10.71
N ALA A 216 4.93 -12.85 -9.52
CA ALA A 216 5.43 -12.31 -8.29
C ALA A 216 6.97 -12.19 -8.37
N ALA A 217 7.51 -10.98 -8.23
CA ALA A 217 8.95 -10.80 -8.17
C ALA A 217 9.43 -11.26 -6.78
N PRO A 218 10.48 -12.08 -6.68
CA PRO A 218 11.03 -12.47 -5.40
C PRO A 218 11.74 -11.28 -4.76
N ILE A 219 11.22 -10.80 -3.63
CA ILE A 219 11.95 -9.84 -2.79
C ILE A 219 13.24 -10.50 -2.32
N GLY A 220 14.36 -9.77 -2.45
CA GLY A 220 15.68 -10.25 -2.09
C GLY A 220 15.72 -10.82 -0.68
N ARG A 221 16.17 -12.06 -0.54
CA ARG A 221 16.43 -12.71 0.74
C ARG A 221 17.37 -11.82 1.56
N SER A 222 16.88 -11.36 2.71
CA SER A 222 17.78 -10.88 3.77
C SER A 222 18.75 -12.02 4.11
N THR A 223 20.00 -11.89 3.68
CA THR A 223 21.07 -12.81 4.08
C THR A 223 21.46 -12.49 5.50
N ASN A 224 20.76 -13.04 6.45
CA ASN A 224 21.21 -13.11 7.83
C ASN A 224 22.30 -14.20 7.89
N SER A 225 23.54 -13.85 7.57
CA SER A 225 24.69 -14.74 7.70
C SER A 225 25.04 -14.91 9.18
N GLY A 226 24.32 -15.81 9.83
CA GLY A 226 24.66 -16.29 11.15
C GLY A 226 26.06 -16.94 11.13
N ASN A 227 27.02 -16.24 11.66
CA ASN A 227 28.39 -16.65 11.84
C ASN A 227 28.44 -17.82 12.85
N ARG A 228 28.34 -19.06 12.36
CA ARG A 228 28.65 -20.24 13.18
C ARG A 228 30.16 -20.36 13.32
N ARG A 229 30.70 -19.82 14.41
CA ARG A 229 32.03 -20.19 14.86
C ARG A 229 32.02 -21.70 15.22
N ARG A 230 32.73 -22.50 14.47
CA ARG A 230 33.16 -23.84 14.89
C ARG A 230 34.36 -23.65 15.84
N GLY A 231 34.17 -24.01 17.10
CA GLY A 231 35.27 -24.21 18.03
C GLY A 231 35.94 -25.55 17.77
N PHE A 232 37.21 -25.53 17.84
CA PHE A 232 38.07 -26.70 18.11
C PHE A 232 38.10 -26.95 19.62
#